data_3a771a16904821bbf7722119a7953866
#
_entry.id   3a771a16904821bbf7722119a7953866
#
_cell.length_a   1.000
_cell.length_b   1.000
_cell.length_c   1.000
_cell.angle_alpha   90.00
_cell.angle_beta   90.00
_cell.angle_gamma   90.00
#
_symmetry.space_group_name_H-M   'P 1'
#
loop_
_entity.id
_entity.type
_entity.pdbx_description
1 polymer ?
#
loop_
_entity_poly.entity_id
_entity_poly.type
_entity_poly.pdbx_seq_one_letter_code
_entity_poly.pdbx_strand_id
1 'polypeptide(L)'
;HLLKKPYDFVGAFKTLPNSLQLLMVHSAQSLAFNHSLSCRMESGMSIIEPVEGDLVAPILSNGRIDVGKMARVSSTNLVRCQRNCELGRLAVTGILPGSDSNHASCEPGDFEVQGIDAAGLSDVDWVVKEIPRLTTSGTRRALSVPFRDLTIEQAPETNDLFNRWEEGPLEGDRWHPEGASLRLRFTLPAGAYATVLMREFMRSPLDHY
;
A
#
# COMPACT_ATOMS: atom_id res chain seq x y z
N HIS A 1 -30.41 -8.25 6.46
CA HIS A 1 -30.87 -7.01 7.09
C HIS A 1 -31.76 -6.20 6.15
N LEU A 2 -31.29 -5.86 4.96
CA LEU A 2 -31.97 -5.00 3.99
C LEU A 2 -33.30 -5.57 3.48
N LEU A 3 -33.46 -6.89 3.44
CA LEU A 3 -34.74 -7.51 3.11
C LEU A 3 -35.87 -7.16 4.10
N LYS A 4 -35.49 -6.86 5.36
CA LYS A 4 -36.45 -6.48 6.42
C LYS A 4 -36.53 -4.95 6.60
N LYS A 5 -35.45 -4.24 6.30
CA LYS A 5 -35.29 -2.79 6.44
C LYS A 5 -34.53 -2.23 5.23
N PRO A 6 -35.20 -2.00 4.09
CA PRO A 6 -34.55 -1.72 2.80
C PRO A 6 -33.65 -0.48 2.75
N TYR A 7 -33.85 0.49 3.65
CA TYR A 7 -33.10 1.75 3.65
C TYR A 7 -32.14 1.88 4.86
N ASP A 8 -32.04 0.87 5.70
CA ASP A 8 -31.13 0.87 6.86
C ASP A 8 -29.76 0.32 6.46
N PHE A 9 -29.02 1.09 5.62
CA PHE A 9 -27.68 0.72 5.16
C PHE A 9 -26.66 0.67 6.30
N VAL A 10 -26.78 1.58 7.27
CA VAL A 10 -25.90 1.60 8.45
C VAL A 10 -26.11 0.35 9.29
N GLY A 11 -27.37 -0.01 9.55
CA GLY A 11 -27.70 -1.24 10.27
C GLY A 11 -27.24 -2.50 9.52
N ALA A 12 -27.36 -2.51 8.18
CA ALA A 12 -26.85 -3.60 7.35
C ALA A 12 -25.32 -3.70 7.46
N PHE A 13 -24.62 -2.59 7.35
CA PHE A 13 -23.16 -2.55 7.48
C PHE A 13 -22.68 -3.02 8.86
N LYS A 14 -23.39 -2.67 9.92
CA LYS A 14 -23.12 -3.14 11.28
C LYS A 14 -23.26 -4.67 11.47
N THR A 15 -23.93 -5.37 10.56
CA THR A 15 -24.02 -6.84 10.61
C THR A 15 -22.74 -7.54 10.16
N LEU A 16 -21.85 -6.84 9.42
CA LEU A 16 -20.57 -7.38 9.01
C LEU A 16 -19.62 -7.52 10.21
N PRO A 17 -18.67 -8.47 10.18
CA PRO A 17 -17.60 -8.53 11.16
C PRO A 17 -16.81 -7.22 11.24
N ASN A 18 -16.40 -6.83 12.44
CA ASN A 18 -15.67 -5.55 12.65
C ASN A 18 -14.39 -5.46 11.82
N SER A 19 -13.67 -6.57 11.64
CA SER A 19 -12.47 -6.64 10.82
C SER A 19 -12.77 -6.32 9.34
N LEU A 20 -13.90 -6.81 8.83
CA LEU A 20 -14.31 -6.55 7.45
C LEU A 20 -14.72 -5.07 7.25
N GLN A 21 -15.43 -4.51 8.25
CA GLN A 21 -15.79 -3.09 8.22
C GLN A 21 -14.54 -2.18 8.18
N LEU A 22 -13.53 -2.48 9.02
CA LEU A 22 -12.25 -1.76 9.03
C LEU A 22 -11.48 -1.97 7.72
N LEU A 23 -11.50 -3.18 7.18
CA LEU A 23 -10.85 -3.50 5.90
C LEU A 23 -11.39 -2.62 4.76
N MET A 24 -12.70 -2.38 4.71
CA MET A 24 -13.31 -1.51 3.69
C MET A 24 -12.81 -0.07 3.79
N VAL A 25 -12.71 0.49 5.01
CA VAL A 25 -12.17 1.85 5.22
C VAL A 25 -10.69 1.91 4.80
N HIS A 26 -9.88 0.94 5.23
CA HIS A 26 -8.47 0.88 4.87
C HIS A 26 -8.25 0.64 3.37
N SER A 27 -9.16 -0.07 2.71
CA SER A 27 -9.11 -0.27 1.25
C SER A 27 -9.35 1.02 0.50
N ALA A 28 -10.33 1.83 0.94
CA ALA A 28 -10.57 3.16 0.37
C ALA A 28 -9.34 4.08 0.53
N GLN A 29 -8.75 4.13 1.73
CA GLN A 29 -7.50 4.88 1.95
C GLN A 29 -6.35 4.38 1.05
N SER A 30 -6.23 3.05 0.90
CA SER A 30 -5.19 2.45 0.05
C SER A 30 -5.42 2.73 -1.43
N LEU A 31 -6.67 2.86 -1.88
CA LEU A 31 -7.00 3.24 -3.26
C LEU A 31 -6.49 4.65 -3.56
N ALA A 32 -6.79 5.63 -2.69
CA ALA A 32 -6.26 6.98 -2.83
C ALA A 32 -4.72 7.02 -2.83
N PHE A 33 -4.09 6.27 -1.92
CA PHE A 33 -2.63 6.14 -1.88
C PHE A 33 -2.07 5.58 -3.20
N ASN A 34 -2.69 4.54 -3.75
CA ASN A 34 -2.23 3.93 -5.00
C ASN A 34 -2.37 4.88 -6.19
N HIS A 35 -3.49 5.62 -6.30
CA HIS A 35 -3.67 6.63 -7.33
C HIS A 35 -2.64 7.76 -7.20
N SER A 36 -2.40 8.28 -5.99
CA SER A 36 -1.37 9.29 -5.74
C SER A 36 0.02 8.80 -6.15
N LEU A 37 0.33 7.54 -5.82
CA LEU A 37 1.58 6.90 -6.20
C LEU A 37 1.72 6.76 -7.72
N SER A 38 0.63 6.37 -8.42
CA SER A 38 0.61 6.28 -9.88
C SER A 38 0.86 7.63 -10.52
N CYS A 39 0.15 8.70 -10.10
CA CYS A 39 0.37 10.06 -10.61
C CYS A 39 1.84 10.49 -10.45
N ARG A 40 2.44 10.24 -9.28
CA ARG A 40 3.85 10.54 -9.02
C ARG A 40 4.79 9.77 -9.95
N MET A 41 4.55 8.49 -10.15
CA MET A 41 5.39 7.65 -11.03
C MET A 41 5.24 8.04 -12.50
N GLU A 42 4.04 8.34 -12.95
CA GLU A 42 3.74 8.78 -14.31
C GLU A 42 4.38 10.14 -14.64
N SER A 43 4.52 11.03 -13.65
CA SER A 43 5.26 12.28 -13.81
C SER A 43 6.79 12.09 -13.89
N GLY A 44 7.28 10.87 -13.66
CA GLY A 44 8.71 10.57 -13.59
C GLY A 44 9.38 10.94 -12.26
N MET A 45 8.60 11.35 -11.26
CA MET A 45 9.14 11.71 -9.95
C MET A 45 9.53 10.47 -9.16
N SER A 46 10.70 10.51 -8.53
CA SER A 46 11.23 9.39 -7.74
C SER A 46 10.35 9.07 -6.53
N ILE A 47 10.18 7.78 -6.26
CA ILE A 47 9.52 7.28 -5.03
C ILE A 47 10.49 7.03 -3.87
N ILE A 48 11.79 7.18 -4.14
CA ILE A 48 12.88 6.93 -3.17
C ILE A 48 13.56 8.24 -2.80
N GLU A 49 13.83 9.08 -3.80
CA GLU A 49 14.49 10.36 -3.62
C GLU A 49 13.44 11.46 -3.36
N PRO A 50 13.50 12.13 -2.21
CA PRO A 50 12.53 13.17 -1.88
C PRO A 50 12.79 14.45 -2.67
N VAL A 51 11.70 15.17 -2.95
CA VAL A 51 11.71 16.50 -3.53
C VAL A 51 11.10 17.50 -2.54
N GLU A 52 11.21 18.79 -2.83
CA GLU A 52 10.59 19.84 -2.01
C GLU A 52 9.09 19.65 -1.93
N GLY A 53 8.54 19.77 -0.74
CA GLY A 53 7.13 19.54 -0.44
C GLY A 53 6.81 18.13 0.09
N ASP A 54 7.65 17.16 -0.17
CA ASP A 54 7.48 15.80 0.36
C ASP A 54 7.44 15.76 1.90
N LEU A 55 6.79 14.74 2.44
CA LEU A 55 6.91 14.34 3.83
C LEU A 55 7.74 13.06 3.93
N VAL A 56 8.81 13.13 4.70
CA VAL A 56 9.69 11.99 4.98
C VAL A 56 9.58 11.55 6.43
N ALA A 57 9.74 10.27 6.68
CA ALA A 57 9.67 9.70 8.01
C ALA A 57 10.90 8.80 8.30
N PRO A 58 11.40 8.77 9.56
CA PRO A 58 12.45 7.84 9.95
C PRO A 58 12.03 6.39 9.79
N ILE A 59 12.96 5.55 9.34
CA ILE A 59 12.79 4.10 9.26
C ILE A 59 13.29 3.51 10.59
N LEU A 60 12.40 2.79 11.29
CA LEU A 60 12.68 2.08 12.53
C LEU A 60 13.47 0.78 12.27
N SER A 61 14.05 0.21 13.31
CA SER A 61 14.81 -1.05 13.22
C SER A 61 13.99 -2.24 12.68
N ASN A 62 12.68 -2.22 12.87
CA ASN A 62 11.75 -3.22 12.33
C ASN A 62 11.32 -2.92 10.87
N GLY A 63 11.89 -1.89 10.23
CA GLY A 63 11.60 -1.49 8.86
C GLY A 63 10.33 -0.67 8.66
N ARG A 64 9.56 -0.40 9.73
CA ARG A 64 8.39 0.50 9.67
C ARG A 64 8.84 1.96 9.76
N ILE A 65 8.01 2.88 9.27
CA ILE A 65 8.24 4.32 9.43
C ILE A 65 7.69 4.82 10.78
N ASP A 66 8.37 5.82 11.35
CA ASP A 66 7.90 6.57 12.52
C ASP A 66 7.09 7.77 12.07
N VAL A 67 5.77 7.60 11.96
CA VAL A 67 4.85 8.67 11.54
C VAL A 67 4.76 9.81 12.55
N GLY A 68 5.18 9.60 13.80
CA GLY A 68 5.23 10.66 14.83
C GLY A 68 6.41 11.62 14.65
N LYS A 69 7.39 11.28 13.79
CA LYS A 69 8.61 12.08 13.57
C LYS A 69 8.81 12.47 12.11
N MET A 70 7.72 12.72 11.42
CA MET A 70 7.79 13.18 10.03
C MET A 70 8.37 14.59 9.92
N ALA A 71 9.06 14.83 8.82
CA ALA A 71 9.58 16.15 8.46
C ALA A 71 9.15 16.51 7.04
N ARG A 72 8.77 17.77 6.83
CA ARG A 72 8.54 18.31 5.50
C ARG A 72 9.86 18.66 4.85
N VAL A 73 10.01 18.27 3.61
CA VAL A 73 11.16 18.62 2.78
C VAL A 73 11.00 20.04 2.26
N SER A 74 12.02 20.85 2.46
CA SER A 74 12.13 22.24 2.00
C SER A 74 13.46 22.43 1.30
N SER A 75 13.63 23.54 0.57
CA SER A 75 14.90 23.90 -0.06
C SER A 75 16.09 23.87 0.91
N THR A 76 15.87 24.20 2.18
CA THR A 76 16.93 24.26 3.20
C THR A 76 17.40 22.92 3.71
N ASN A 77 16.55 21.89 3.66
CA ASN A 77 16.86 20.55 4.19
C ASN A 77 16.89 19.45 3.12
N LEU A 78 16.60 19.76 1.85
CA LEU A 78 16.46 18.82 0.74
C LEU A 78 17.67 17.87 0.64
N VAL A 79 18.88 18.42 0.51
CA VAL A 79 20.11 17.62 0.36
C VAL A 79 20.33 16.67 1.54
N ARG A 80 20.01 17.12 2.75
CA ARG A 80 20.10 16.29 3.95
C ARG A 80 19.06 15.17 3.94
N CYS A 81 17.83 15.46 3.50
CA CYS A 81 16.77 14.46 3.38
C CYS A 81 17.11 13.42 2.31
N GLN A 82 17.57 13.84 1.14
CA GLN A 82 18.03 12.97 0.06
C GLN A 82 19.12 12.01 0.56
N ARG A 83 20.15 12.56 1.20
CA ARG A 83 21.23 11.74 1.75
C ARG A 83 20.77 10.74 2.80
N ASN A 84 19.80 11.07 3.64
CA ASN A 84 19.29 10.13 4.62
C ASN A 84 18.34 9.10 3.99
N CYS A 85 17.64 9.41 2.90
CA CYS A 85 16.87 8.42 2.13
C CYS A 85 17.82 7.42 1.43
N GLU A 86 18.89 7.89 0.80
CA GLU A 86 19.93 7.02 0.22
C GLU A 86 20.52 6.05 1.25
N LEU A 87 20.75 6.52 2.47
CA LEU A 87 21.28 5.72 3.58
C LEU A 87 20.22 4.79 4.21
N GLY A 88 18.97 4.78 3.72
CA GLY A 88 17.89 3.98 4.27
C GLY A 88 17.47 4.39 5.70
N ARG A 89 17.71 5.64 6.09
CA ARG A 89 17.34 6.19 7.41
C ARG A 89 15.99 6.89 7.38
N LEU A 90 15.62 7.44 6.23
CA LEU A 90 14.33 8.07 5.97
C LEU A 90 13.65 7.38 4.79
N ALA A 91 12.32 7.45 4.75
CA ALA A 91 11.51 7.08 3.60
C ALA A 91 10.62 8.25 3.18
N VAL A 92 10.45 8.44 1.87
CA VAL A 92 9.39 9.28 1.31
C VAL A 92 8.05 8.62 1.59
N THR A 93 7.05 9.43 1.96
CA THR A 93 5.74 8.90 2.37
C THR A 93 4.61 9.46 1.50
N GLY A 94 3.58 8.66 1.31
CA GLY A 94 2.31 9.05 0.69
C GLY A 94 1.16 9.01 1.69
N ILE A 95 0.09 9.72 1.36
CA ILE A 95 -1.08 9.91 2.21
C ILE A 95 -1.97 8.67 2.27
N LEU A 96 -2.47 8.37 3.46
CA LEU A 96 -3.67 7.57 3.71
C LEU A 96 -4.71 8.53 4.32
N PRO A 97 -5.68 9.01 3.53
CA PRO A 97 -6.52 10.15 3.93
C PRO A 97 -7.38 9.86 5.15
N GLY A 98 -7.73 10.90 5.89
CA GLY A 98 -8.58 10.89 7.08
C GLY A 98 -8.97 12.29 7.49
N SER A 99 -9.65 12.45 8.64
CA SER A 99 -10.20 13.73 9.11
C SER A 99 -9.15 14.78 9.50
N ASP A 100 -7.89 14.36 9.74
CA ASP A 100 -6.77 15.23 10.14
C ASP A 100 -5.48 14.80 9.44
N SER A 101 -5.56 14.67 8.12
CA SER A 101 -4.43 14.17 7.32
C SER A 101 -3.37 15.25 7.12
N ASN A 102 -2.11 14.89 7.35
CA ASN A 102 -0.97 15.75 7.03
C ASN A 102 -0.58 15.56 5.57
N HIS A 103 -0.97 16.51 4.71
CA HIS A 103 -0.69 16.49 3.28
C HIS A 103 0.73 16.94 2.96
N ALA A 104 1.30 16.40 1.90
CA ALA A 104 2.45 16.98 1.24
C ALA A 104 2.11 18.38 0.69
N SER A 105 3.10 19.12 0.23
CA SER A 105 2.91 20.42 -0.43
C SER A 105 3.58 20.42 -1.80
N CYS A 106 3.44 21.50 -2.54
CA CYS A 106 3.95 21.61 -3.91
C CYS A 106 3.44 20.45 -4.79
N GLU A 107 4.19 20.06 -5.80
CA GLU A 107 3.82 19.01 -6.73
C GLU A 107 3.51 17.65 -6.05
N PRO A 108 4.26 17.17 -5.04
CA PRO A 108 3.85 15.99 -4.27
C PRO A 108 2.46 16.11 -3.63
N GLY A 109 2.10 17.30 -3.15
CA GLY A 109 0.77 17.57 -2.60
C GLY A 109 -0.32 17.52 -3.66
N ASP A 110 -0.04 18.02 -4.85
CA ASP A 110 -0.98 17.97 -5.98
C ASP A 110 -1.29 16.53 -6.39
N PHE A 111 -0.31 15.63 -6.38
CA PHE A 111 -0.54 14.20 -6.62
C PHE A 111 -1.39 13.54 -5.54
N GLU A 112 -1.23 13.95 -4.27
CA GLU A 112 -2.08 13.46 -3.20
C GLU A 112 -3.55 13.86 -3.40
N VAL A 113 -3.79 15.12 -3.77
CA VAL A 113 -5.13 15.63 -4.09
C VAL A 113 -5.73 14.89 -5.28
N GLN A 114 -4.98 14.76 -6.38
CA GLN A 114 -5.42 14.02 -7.57
C GLN A 114 -5.75 12.56 -7.24
N GLY A 115 -4.94 11.91 -6.42
CA GLY A 115 -5.17 10.52 -6.02
C GLY A 115 -6.41 10.34 -5.14
N ILE A 116 -6.69 11.28 -4.24
CA ILE A 116 -7.90 11.30 -3.42
C ILE A 116 -9.13 11.51 -4.31
N ASP A 117 -9.05 12.43 -5.27
CA ASP A 117 -10.13 12.73 -6.22
C ASP A 117 -10.41 11.53 -7.15
N ALA A 118 -9.37 10.94 -7.73
CA ALA A 118 -9.49 9.75 -8.58
C ALA A 118 -10.08 8.54 -7.83
N ALA A 119 -9.87 8.46 -6.52
CA ALA A 119 -10.51 7.46 -5.66
C ALA A 119 -11.98 7.80 -5.31
N GLY A 120 -12.50 8.98 -5.71
CA GLY A 120 -13.83 9.46 -5.36
C GLY A 120 -13.99 9.79 -3.87
N LEU A 121 -12.93 10.22 -3.21
CA LEU A 121 -12.89 10.42 -1.75
C LEU A 121 -12.75 11.88 -1.33
N SER A 122 -12.83 12.84 -2.27
CA SER A 122 -12.66 14.27 -1.99
C SER A 122 -13.72 14.82 -1.03
N ASP A 123 -14.96 14.35 -1.12
CA ASP A 123 -16.08 14.80 -0.29
C ASP A 123 -16.42 13.85 0.86
N VAL A 124 -15.55 12.87 1.17
CA VAL A 124 -15.80 11.88 2.21
C VAL A 124 -15.56 12.47 3.61
N ASP A 125 -16.59 12.42 4.46
CA ASP A 125 -16.42 12.67 5.88
C ASP A 125 -15.83 11.43 6.57
N TRP A 126 -14.59 11.54 7.00
CA TRP A 126 -13.87 10.48 7.70
C TRP A 126 -14.28 10.32 9.16
N VAL A 127 -15.19 11.19 9.67
CA VAL A 127 -15.78 11.11 11.01
C VAL A 127 -17.10 10.34 10.93
N VAL A 128 -17.08 9.06 11.24
CA VAL A 128 -18.24 8.16 11.12
C VAL A 128 -19.01 8.16 12.45
N LYS A 129 -19.95 9.08 12.62
CA LYS A 129 -20.72 9.25 13.87
C LYS A 129 -21.53 8.01 14.25
N GLU A 130 -22.11 7.32 13.27
CA GLU A 130 -22.93 6.13 13.45
C GLU A 130 -22.11 4.88 13.85
N ILE A 131 -20.82 4.88 13.52
CA ILE A 131 -19.88 3.79 13.83
C ILE A 131 -18.52 4.39 14.20
N PRO A 132 -18.36 4.99 15.38
CA PRO A 132 -17.18 5.79 15.73
C PRO A 132 -15.84 5.07 15.60
N ARG A 133 -15.80 3.74 15.72
CA ARG A 133 -14.58 2.94 15.51
C ARG A 133 -14.05 2.95 14.08
N LEU A 134 -14.84 3.40 13.11
CA LEU A 134 -14.43 3.54 11.71
C LEU A 134 -13.90 4.94 11.40
N THR A 135 -14.05 5.88 12.33
CA THR A 135 -13.42 7.20 12.23
C THR A 135 -11.91 7.03 12.15
N THR A 136 -11.30 7.68 11.19
CA THR A 136 -9.84 7.68 11.01
C THR A 136 -9.32 9.09 10.85
N SER A 137 -8.29 9.43 11.58
CA SER A 137 -7.56 10.70 11.42
C SER A 137 -6.70 10.72 10.15
N GLY A 138 -6.53 9.56 9.52
CA GLY A 138 -5.54 9.39 8.47
C GLY A 138 -4.14 9.12 9.01
N THR A 139 -3.26 8.76 8.11
CA THR A 139 -1.84 8.52 8.41
C THR A 139 -1.02 8.60 7.13
N ARG A 140 0.23 8.16 7.19
CA ARG A 140 1.09 8.08 6.01
C ARG A 140 1.74 6.69 5.89
N ARG A 141 2.09 6.31 4.67
CA ARG A 141 2.75 5.06 4.32
C ARG A 141 4.00 5.37 3.50
N ALA A 142 5.08 4.62 3.70
CA ALA A 142 6.26 4.72 2.84
C ALA A 142 5.89 4.39 1.39
N LEU A 143 6.40 5.19 0.43
CA LEU A 143 6.21 4.93 -1.00
C LEU A 143 7.02 3.73 -1.48
N SER A 144 8.18 3.50 -0.86
CA SER A 144 9.05 2.36 -1.13
C SER A 144 9.41 1.66 0.17
N VAL A 145 9.48 0.34 0.13
CA VAL A 145 9.78 -0.50 1.30
C VAL A 145 10.93 -1.42 0.93
N PRO A 146 12.03 -1.44 1.71
CA PRO A 146 13.14 -2.35 1.46
C PRO A 146 12.75 -3.79 1.80
N PHE A 147 13.19 -4.72 0.99
CA PHE A 147 13.23 -6.14 1.34
C PHE A 147 14.66 -6.56 1.68
N ARG A 148 14.83 -7.64 2.44
CA ARG A 148 16.13 -8.16 2.89
C ARG A 148 16.18 -9.67 2.73
N ASP A 149 17.39 -10.19 2.80
CA ASP A 149 17.69 -11.64 2.89
C ASP A 149 17.06 -12.43 1.74
N LEU A 150 17.03 -11.84 0.53
CA LEU A 150 16.49 -12.52 -0.64
C LEU A 150 17.39 -13.69 -1.03
N THR A 151 16.80 -14.88 -1.03
CA THR A 151 17.38 -16.07 -1.66
C THR A 151 16.40 -16.62 -2.68
N ILE A 152 16.94 -17.05 -3.83
CA ILE A 152 16.19 -17.67 -4.91
C ILE A 152 16.80 -19.03 -5.15
N GLU A 153 16.03 -20.09 -4.98
CA GLU A 153 16.43 -21.46 -5.15
C GLU A 153 15.49 -22.14 -6.14
N GLN A 154 15.99 -23.07 -6.93
CA GLN A 154 15.10 -23.96 -7.66
C GLN A 154 14.35 -24.80 -6.63
N ALA A 155 13.03 -24.80 -6.73
CA ALA A 155 12.23 -25.66 -5.85
C ALA A 155 12.50 -27.13 -6.21
N PRO A 156 12.70 -28.00 -5.23
CA PRO A 156 12.79 -29.43 -5.52
C PRO A 156 11.48 -29.87 -6.19
N GLU A 157 11.61 -30.81 -7.10
CA GLU A 157 10.45 -31.47 -7.72
C GLU A 157 9.75 -32.33 -6.65
N THR A 158 9.03 -31.68 -5.77
CA THR A 158 8.21 -32.37 -4.76
C THR A 158 6.76 -32.23 -5.16
N ASN A 159 6.12 -33.35 -5.33
CA ASN A 159 4.68 -33.48 -5.57
C ASN A 159 3.83 -32.79 -4.48
N ASP A 160 4.40 -32.44 -3.33
CA ASP A 160 3.69 -31.90 -2.17
C ASP A 160 3.06 -30.52 -2.41
N LEU A 161 3.62 -29.70 -3.30
CA LEU A 161 2.99 -28.42 -3.68
C LEU A 161 1.79 -28.65 -4.62
N PHE A 162 1.81 -29.72 -5.39
CA PHE A 162 0.76 -30.09 -6.35
C PHE A 162 -0.37 -30.86 -5.70
N ASN A 163 -0.12 -31.58 -4.64
CA ASN A 163 -1.16 -32.30 -3.89
C ASN A 163 -2.22 -31.39 -3.25
N ARG A 164 -2.00 -30.07 -3.23
CA ARG A 164 -3.02 -29.10 -2.81
C ARG A 164 -4.04 -28.77 -3.91
N TRP A 165 -3.77 -29.14 -5.16
CA TRP A 165 -4.62 -28.90 -6.32
C TRP A 165 -5.15 -30.25 -6.79
N GLU A 166 -6.11 -30.81 -6.08
CA GLU A 166 -6.69 -32.14 -6.41
C GLU A 166 -7.20 -32.22 -7.86
N GLU A 167 -7.58 -31.08 -8.45
CA GLU A 167 -8.13 -30.98 -9.82
C GLU A 167 -7.14 -30.38 -10.85
N GLY A 168 -5.95 -29.99 -10.41
CA GLY A 168 -4.97 -29.27 -11.26
C GLY A 168 -5.37 -27.81 -11.52
N PRO A 169 -4.54 -27.07 -12.29
CA PRO A 169 -4.84 -25.71 -12.68
C PRO A 169 -6.07 -25.64 -13.58
N LEU A 170 -6.91 -24.60 -13.39
CA LEU A 170 -8.06 -24.36 -14.26
C LEU A 170 -7.60 -23.93 -15.64
N GLU A 171 -8.47 -24.13 -16.67
CA GLU A 171 -8.21 -23.65 -18.02
C GLU A 171 -7.98 -22.12 -18.00
N GLY A 172 -6.82 -21.69 -18.47
CA GLY A 172 -6.39 -20.28 -18.43
C GLY A 172 -5.39 -19.94 -17.33
N ASP A 173 -5.19 -20.79 -16.32
CA ASP A 173 -4.11 -20.63 -15.36
C ASP A 173 -2.75 -20.72 -16.06
N ARG A 174 -1.83 -19.82 -15.68
CA ARG A 174 -0.47 -19.79 -16.24
C ARG A 174 0.44 -20.82 -15.57
N TRP A 175 0.06 -22.02 -15.68
CA TRP A 175 0.81 -23.17 -15.23
C TRP A 175 1.72 -23.68 -16.35
N HIS A 176 3.01 -23.75 -16.06
CA HIS A 176 3.98 -24.39 -16.95
C HIS A 176 4.49 -25.67 -16.29
N PRO A 177 3.90 -26.81 -16.55
CA PRO A 177 4.30 -28.08 -15.92
C PRO A 177 5.76 -28.44 -16.22
N GLU A 178 6.29 -27.99 -17.36
CA GLU A 178 7.71 -28.14 -17.74
C GLU A 178 8.57 -26.94 -17.30
N GLY A 179 7.98 -25.92 -16.67
CA GLY A 179 8.67 -24.73 -16.17
C GLY A 179 9.42 -25.01 -14.89
N ALA A 180 10.50 -24.25 -14.65
CA ALA A 180 11.22 -24.29 -13.40
C ALA A 180 10.36 -23.69 -12.26
N SER A 181 10.17 -24.45 -11.19
CA SER A 181 9.59 -23.93 -9.96
C SER A 181 10.67 -23.25 -9.13
N LEU A 182 10.40 -22.02 -8.68
CA LEU A 182 11.32 -21.23 -7.86
C LEU A 182 10.77 -21.09 -6.44
N ARG A 183 11.66 -21.23 -5.47
CA ARG A 183 11.41 -20.90 -4.07
C ARG A 183 12.11 -19.58 -3.75
N LEU A 184 11.33 -18.57 -3.38
CA LEU A 184 11.85 -17.30 -2.92
C LEU A 184 11.69 -17.20 -1.40
N ARG A 185 12.75 -16.77 -0.72
CA ARG A 185 12.73 -16.41 0.69
C ARG A 185 13.21 -14.98 0.82
N PHE A 186 12.53 -14.20 1.61
CA PHE A 186 12.86 -12.79 1.85
C PHE A 186 12.22 -12.30 3.15
N THR A 187 12.75 -11.21 3.67
CA THR A 187 12.22 -10.52 4.84
C THR A 187 11.60 -9.20 4.42
N LEU A 188 10.35 -8.97 4.82
CA LEU A 188 9.61 -7.71 4.60
C LEU A 188 9.25 -7.08 5.94
N PRO A 189 9.21 -5.75 6.03
CA PRO A 189 8.62 -5.06 7.18
C PRO A 189 7.13 -5.39 7.33
N ALA A 190 6.64 -5.36 8.55
CA ALA A 190 5.21 -5.55 8.81
C ALA A 190 4.37 -4.48 8.09
N GLY A 191 3.35 -4.92 7.35
CA GLY A 191 2.49 -4.07 6.52
C GLY A 191 2.92 -3.97 5.05
N ALA A 192 4.07 -4.54 4.66
CA ALA A 192 4.43 -4.73 3.26
C ALA A 192 3.80 -6.02 2.72
N TYR A 193 3.51 -6.04 1.42
CA TYR A 193 2.83 -7.17 0.77
C TYR A 193 3.81 -7.99 -0.07
N ALA A 194 3.94 -9.27 0.26
CA ALA A 194 4.76 -10.21 -0.50
C ALA A 194 4.30 -10.32 -1.96
N THR A 195 3.00 -10.23 -2.21
CA THR A 195 2.41 -10.24 -3.56
C THR A 195 2.92 -9.08 -4.42
N VAL A 196 3.09 -7.88 -3.85
CA VAL A 196 3.66 -6.72 -4.57
C VAL A 196 5.11 -7.00 -4.97
N LEU A 197 5.93 -7.54 -4.05
CA LEU A 197 7.29 -7.92 -4.37
C LEU A 197 7.34 -9.02 -5.45
N MET A 198 6.46 -10.02 -5.35
CA MET A 198 6.40 -11.10 -6.35
C MET A 198 6.03 -10.58 -7.74
N ARG A 199 5.14 -9.59 -7.84
CA ARG A 199 4.78 -8.97 -9.13
C ARG A 199 5.97 -8.33 -9.83
N GLU A 200 6.91 -7.73 -9.09
CA GLU A 200 8.15 -7.18 -9.65
C GLU A 200 9.02 -8.26 -10.30
N PHE A 201 9.04 -9.47 -9.74
CA PHE A 201 9.75 -10.59 -10.34
C PHE A 201 9.00 -11.21 -11.54
N MET A 202 7.70 -11.38 -11.41
CA MET A 202 6.90 -12.06 -12.42
C MET A 202 6.64 -11.18 -13.66
N ARG A 203 6.61 -9.85 -13.49
CA ARG A 203 6.35 -8.86 -14.55
C ARG A 203 5.17 -9.21 -15.47
N SER A 204 4.18 -9.88 -14.93
CA SER A 204 2.96 -10.20 -15.66
C SER A 204 2.04 -8.97 -15.75
N PRO A 205 1.26 -8.83 -16.84
CA PRO A 205 0.21 -7.81 -16.91
C PRO A 205 -0.78 -7.91 -15.75
N LEU A 206 -1.40 -6.77 -15.36
CA LEU A 206 -2.28 -6.68 -14.18
C LEU A 206 -3.55 -7.54 -14.29
N ASP A 207 -4.04 -7.76 -15.50
CA ASP A 207 -5.19 -8.58 -15.81
C ASP A 207 -4.95 -10.10 -15.64
N HIS A 208 -3.73 -10.45 -15.25
CA HIS A 208 -3.32 -11.84 -15.03
C HIS A 208 -3.08 -12.18 -13.54
N TYR A 209 -3.59 -11.33 -12.61
CA TYR A 209 -3.50 -11.57 -11.16
C TYR A 209 -4.87 -11.69 -10.52
#